data_e958a574b02d4db2e653b72cdec6fe05
#
_entry.id   e958a574b02d4db2e653b72cdec6fe05
#
_cell.length_a   1.000
_cell.length_b   1.000
_cell.length_c   1.000
_cell.angle_alpha   90.00
_cell.angle_beta   90.00
_cell.angle_gamma   90.00
#
_symmetry.space_group_name_H-M   'P 1'
#
loop_
_entity.id
_entity.type
_entity.pdbx_description
1 polymer ?
#
loop_
_entity_poly.entity_id
_entity_poly.type
_entity_poly.pdbx_seq_one_letter_code
_entity_poly.pdbx_strand_id
1 'polypeptide(L)'
;MKKLFIVGASSLQLPAILKAKEMGLYVVVADYDPLAAGIPYADEFYNVSTIDEDGICEAAKACNADGIMTLATDMPMRSVAKASEKLGLHAISYETAIRATDKYYMIKAFKEHDIPSPWYFTVSSLSELEILQDRLSFPCIMKPTDNAGSHGVVLVSTIKELLDSYEYSLQYSRGGNVIIEEYLQGQEVSVEVMVIDGEVHILQITDKLTTGAPYFVEMGHSQPSCHSESVFLKIRQVTISAVQAIGINMGPAHVEMMLTTRGPVMIELGARMGGDNITTHLIPLSTGIDMVQATIKLALGEKPNIEPMLCCG
;
A
#
# COMPACT_ATOMS: atom_id res chain seq x y z
N MET A 1 -2.88 22.64 20.83
CA MET A 1 -2.35 21.29 20.57
C MET A 1 -2.94 20.85 19.26
N LYS A 2 -2.11 20.45 18.27
CA LYS A 2 -2.61 19.94 16.99
C LYS A 2 -3.29 18.58 17.19
N LYS A 3 -4.37 18.33 16.42
CA LYS A 3 -5.13 17.10 16.44
C LYS A 3 -4.80 16.24 15.21
N LEU A 4 -4.29 15.03 15.45
CA LEU A 4 -4.06 14.05 14.41
C LEU A 4 -5.19 13.00 14.44
N PHE A 5 -5.89 12.82 13.32
CA PHE A 5 -6.90 11.79 13.14
C PHE A 5 -6.28 10.57 12.43
N ILE A 6 -6.23 9.45 13.13
CA ILE A 6 -5.69 8.19 12.59
C ILE A 6 -6.86 7.27 12.29
N VAL A 7 -6.99 6.89 11.00
CA VAL A 7 -8.05 5.98 10.53
C VAL A 7 -7.57 4.55 10.69
N GLY A 8 -8.21 3.83 11.61
CA GLY A 8 -7.81 2.54 12.15
C GLY A 8 -7.16 2.66 13.52
N ALA A 9 -7.46 1.70 14.41
CA ALA A 9 -6.90 1.61 15.76
C ALA A 9 -6.44 0.20 16.13
N SER A 10 -6.22 -0.67 15.13
CA SER A 10 -5.71 -2.03 15.34
C SER A 10 -4.22 -2.02 15.79
N SER A 11 -3.66 -3.19 16.01
CA SER A 11 -2.23 -3.35 16.28
C SER A 11 -1.34 -2.75 15.16
N LEU A 12 -1.83 -2.68 13.93
CA LEU A 12 -1.11 -2.08 12.81
C LEU A 12 -0.96 -0.56 12.95
N GLN A 13 -1.97 0.15 13.48
CA GLN A 13 -1.94 1.60 13.66
C GLN A 13 -1.35 2.02 15.02
N LEU A 14 -1.22 1.10 15.97
CA LEU A 14 -0.69 1.38 17.30
C LEU A 14 0.66 2.13 17.29
N PRO A 15 1.65 1.79 16.44
CA PRO A 15 2.91 2.54 16.38
C PRO A 15 2.70 4.02 16.03
N ALA A 16 1.78 4.35 15.13
CA ALA A 16 1.46 5.74 14.77
C ALA A 16 0.77 6.49 15.92
N ILE A 17 -0.15 5.82 16.64
CA ILE A 17 -0.84 6.37 17.80
C ILE A 17 0.19 6.72 18.90
N LEU A 18 1.07 5.79 19.25
CA LEU A 18 2.09 5.99 20.28
C LEU A 18 3.08 7.09 19.88
N LYS A 19 3.54 7.10 18.62
CA LYS A 19 4.45 8.13 18.10
C LYS A 19 3.78 9.52 18.12
N ALA A 20 2.52 9.63 17.74
CA ALA A 20 1.79 10.90 17.80
C ALA A 20 1.65 11.41 19.25
N LYS A 21 1.41 10.52 20.21
CA LYS A 21 1.40 10.87 21.65
C LYS A 21 2.77 11.33 22.13
N GLU A 22 3.85 10.65 21.73
CA GLU A 22 5.24 11.06 22.02
C GLU A 22 5.55 12.47 21.47
N MET A 23 5.01 12.80 20.28
CA MET A 23 5.13 14.12 19.67
C MET A 23 4.26 15.19 20.35
N GLY A 24 3.50 14.86 21.38
CA GLY A 24 2.62 15.79 22.10
C GLY A 24 1.36 16.19 21.35
N LEU A 25 0.88 15.35 20.43
CA LEU A 25 -0.35 15.60 19.68
C LEU A 25 -1.58 15.11 20.46
N TYR A 26 -2.74 15.71 20.17
CA TYR A 26 -4.03 15.15 20.54
C TYR A 26 -4.42 14.12 19.48
N VAL A 27 -4.54 12.86 19.90
CA VAL A 27 -4.74 11.73 18.99
C VAL A 27 -6.19 11.31 18.97
N VAL A 28 -6.81 11.38 17.81
CA VAL A 28 -8.16 10.90 17.55
C VAL A 28 -8.08 9.66 16.67
N VAL A 29 -8.83 8.61 16.99
CA VAL A 29 -8.87 7.39 16.18
C VAL A 29 -10.30 7.03 15.78
N ALA A 30 -10.42 6.34 14.63
CA ALA A 30 -11.67 5.72 14.20
C ALA A 30 -11.43 4.25 13.86
N ASP A 31 -12.29 3.38 14.36
CA ASP A 31 -12.31 1.95 14.03
C ASP A 31 -13.73 1.40 14.18
N TYR A 32 -14.05 0.33 13.44
CA TYR A 32 -15.33 -0.37 13.60
C TYR A 32 -15.34 -1.26 14.85
N ASP A 33 -14.16 -1.75 15.27
CA ASP A 33 -14.00 -2.58 16.46
C ASP A 33 -13.77 -1.70 17.69
N PRO A 34 -14.76 -1.61 18.63
CA PRO A 34 -14.61 -0.82 19.84
C PRO A 34 -13.57 -1.37 20.84
N LEU A 35 -13.00 -2.55 20.56
CA LEU A 35 -11.96 -3.20 21.35
C LEU A 35 -10.58 -3.14 20.68
N ALA A 36 -10.43 -2.36 19.60
CA ALA A 36 -9.17 -2.25 18.88
C ALA A 36 -8.03 -1.79 19.80
N ALA A 37 -6.86 -2.42 19.65
CA ALA A 37 -5.72 -2.31 20.56
C ALA A 37 -5.18 -0.89 20.77
N GLY A 38 -5.36 0.00 19.80
CA GLY A 38 -4.90 1.39 19.85
C GLY A 38 -5.82 2.35 20.61
N ILE A 39 -7.11 2.00 20.80
CA ILE A 39 -8.10 2.90 21.43
C ILE A 39 -7.67 3.37 22.83
N PRO A 40 -7.15 2.50 23.73
CA PRO A 40 -6.73 2.92 25.06
C PRO A 40 -5.62 3.98 25.11
N TYR A 41 -4.91 4.17 24.00
CA TYR A 41 -3.79 5.13 23.88
C TYR A 41 -4.19 6.44 23.18
N ALA A 42 -5.38 6.49 22.58
CA ALA A 42 -5.92 7.70 21.96
C ALA A 42 -6.63 8.61 22.99
N ASP A 43 -6.76 9.90 22.63
CA ASP A 43 -7.50 10.87 23.44
C ASP A 43 -9.00 10.84 23.13
N GLU A 44 -9.38 10.47 21.91
CA GLU A 44 -10.76 10.46 21.44
C GLU A 44 -10.96 9.31 20.44
N PHE A 45 -12.13 8.68 20.47
CA PHE A 45 -12.48 7.54 19.63
C PHE A 45 -13.84 7.73 18.95
N TYR A 46 -13.89 7.44 17.66
CA TYR A 46 -15.10 7.35 16.87
C TYR A 46 -15.35 5.91 16.43
N ASN A 47 -16.50 5.33 16.78
CA ASN A 47 -16.86 3.99 16.32
C ASN A 47 -17.42 4.08 14.88
N VAL A 48 -16.54 4.17 13.91
CA VAL A 48 -16.84 4.30 12.48
C VAL A 48 -15.93 3.35 11.70
N SER A 49 -16.48 2.65 10.72
CA SER A 49 -15.69 1.78 9.85
C SER A 49 -14.67 2.57 9.06
N THR A 50 -13.45 2.06 8.96
CA THR A 50 -12.35 2.70 8.22
C THR A 50 -12.61 2.85 6.72
N ILE A 51 -13.57 2.10 6.17
CA ILE A 51 -14.01 2.16 4.78
C ILE A 51 -15.31 2.96 4.58
N ASP A 52 -15.90 3.46 5.66
CA ASP A 52 -17.03 4.40 5.58
C ASP A 52 -16.49 5.82 5.32
N GLU A 53 -16.34 6.14 4.04
CA GLU A 53 -15.74 7.39 3.59
C GLU A 53 -16.48 8.63 4.11
N ASP A 54 -17.82 8.59 4.18
CA ASP A 54 -18.62 9.73 4.65
C ASP A 54 -18.57 9.81 6.18
N GLY A 55 -18.66 8.69 6.88
CA GLY A 55 -18.53 8.62 8.33
C GLY A 55 -17.16 9.10 8.83
N ILE A 56 -16.07 8.72 8.16
CA ILE A 56 -14.72 9.21 8.47
C ILE A 56 -14.61 10.73 8.22
N CYS A 57 -15.18 11.22 7.13
CA CYS A 57 -15.18 12.65 6.84
C CYS A 57 -15.92 13.46 7.94
N GLU A 58 -17.10 13.00 8.35
CA GLU A 58 -17.88 13.66 9.42
C GLU A 58 -17.17 13.59 10.78
N ALA A 59 -16.53 12.46 11.11
CA ALA A 59 -15.77 12.32 12.35
C ALA A 59 -14.55 13.26 12.37
N ALA A 60 -13.77 13.31 11.26
CA ALA A 60 -12.63 14.21 11.13
C ALA A 60 -13.04 15.69 11.24
N LYS A 61 -14.18 16.05 10.66
CA LYS A 61 -14.76 17.38 10.77
C LYS A 61 -15.21 17.70 12.21
N ALA A 62 -15.89 16.74 12.86
CA ALA A 62 -16.43 16.92 14.22
C ALA A 62 -15.33 17.14 15.25
N CYS A 63 -14.20 16.44 15.15
CA CYS A 63 -13.05 16.62 16.03
C CYS A 63 -12.18 17.84 15.64
N ASN A 64 -12.43 18.50 14.51
CA ASN A 64 -11.58 19.57 13.96
C ASN A 64 -10.12 19.08 13.79
N ALA A 65 -9.93 18.02 13.02
CA ALA A 65 -8.61 17.44 12.75
C ALA A 65 -7.69 18.43 12.02
N ASP A 66 -6.44 18.54 12.46
CA ASP A 66 -5.39 19.31 11.80
C ASP A 66 -4.61 18.46 10.77
N GLY A 67 -4.72 17.14 10.86
CA GLY A 67 -4.12 16.18 9.94
C GLY A 67 -4.84 14.84 10.02
N ILE A 68 -4.77 14.06 8.94
CA ILE A 68 -5.40 12.74 8.84
C ILE A 68 -4.43 11.75 8.17
N MET A 69 -4.37 10.51 8.69
CA MET A 69 -3.54 9.45 8.12
C MET A 69 -4.02 8.05 8.50
N THR A 70 -3.41 7.04 7.91
CA THR A 70 -3.44 5.64 8.38
C THR A 70 -2.04 5.05 8.34
N LEU A 71 -1.86 3.83 8.84
CA LEU A 71 -0.59 3.08 8.84
C LEU A 71 -0.82 1.64 8.38
N ALA A 72 0.09 1.14 7.53
CA ALA A 72 0.27 -0.26 7.16
C ALA A 72 -0.93 -0.99 6.53
N THR A 73 -1.95 -0.28 6.05
CA THR A 73 -3.10 -0.90 5.38
C THR A 73 -3.68 0.00 4.30
N ASP A 74 -4.14 -0.58 3.19
CA ASP A 74 -4.70 0.13 2.04
C ASP A 74 -6.18 0.48 2.23
N MET A 75 -6.88 -0.30 3.05
CA MET A 75 -8.34 -0.21 3.24
C MET A 75 -8.84 1.20 3.58
N PRO A 76 -8.20 1.97 4.48
CA PRO A 76 -8.66 3.30 4.85
C PRO A 76 -8.27 4.42 3.87
N MET A 77 -7.41 4.15 2.87
CA MET A 77 -6.79 5.21 2.06
C MET A 77 -7.81 6.07 1.31
N ARG A 78 -8.90 5.47 0.81
CA ARG A 78 -9.97 6.24 0.15
C ARG A 78 -10.69 7.17 1.12
N SER A 79 -10.96 6.68 2.34
CA SER A 79 -11.58 7.49 3.39
C SER A 79 -10.68 8.64 3.84
N VAL A 80 -9.36 8.37 4.02
CA VAL A 80 -8.35 9.40 4.34
C VAL A 80 -8.31 10.46 3.25
N ALA A 81 -8.20 10.06 1.98
CA ALA A 81 -8.11 10.99 0.86
C ALA A 81 -9.38 11.83 0.69
N LYS A 82 -10.57 11.23 0.77
CA LYS A 82 -11.85 11.94 0.66
C LYS A 82 -12.03 12.96 1.79
N ALA A 83 -11.74 12.57 3.03
CA ALA A 83 -11.83 13.47 4.16
C ALA A 83 -10.83 14.63 4.03
N SER A 84 -9.59 14.35 3.59
CA SER A 84 -8.57 15.38 3.40
C SER A 84 -8.94 16.39 2.31
N GLU A 85 -9.44 15.95 1.15
CA GLU A 85 -9.93 16.86 0.11
C GLU A 85 -11.07 17.74 0.58
N LYS A 86 -12.08 17.17 1.27
CA LYS A 86 -13.23 17.94 1.78
C LYS A 86 -12.88 18.93 2.86
N LEU A 87 -11.86 18.64 3.68
CA LEU A 87 -11.49 19.46 4.84
C LEU A 87 -10.25 20.33 4.61
N GLY A 88 -9.60 20.23 3.44
CA GLY A 88 -8.38 20.97 3.13
C GLY A 88 -7.17 20.48 3.94
N LEU A 89 -7.10 19.20 4.28
CA LEU A 89 -5.99 18.57 4.99
C LEU A 89 -4.94 18.02 4.00
N HIS A 90 -3.78 17.66 4.54
CA HIS A 90 -2.65 17.17 3.74
C HIS A 90 -2.70 15.66 3.59
N ALA A 91 -3.04 15.18 2.40
CA ALA A 91 -2.94 13.78 1.97
C ALA A 91 -2.93 13.70 0.44
N ILE A 92 -2.82 12.49 -0.10
CA ILE A 92 -2.99 12.22 -1.53
C ILE A 92 -4.43 12.55 -1.98
N SER A 93 -4.62 12.79 -3.29
CA SER A 93 -5.96 13.01 -3.86
C SER A 93 -6.80 11.72 -3.80
N TYR A 94 -8.12 11.88 -3.83
CA TYR A 94 -9.05 10.75 -3.86
C TYR A 94 -8.85 9.89 -5.12
N GLU A 95 -8.56 10.51 -6.27
CA GLU A 95 -8.23 9.80 -7.50
C GLU A 95 -6.94 8.96 -7.35
N THR A 96 -5.91 9.51 -6.73
CA THR A 96 -4.67 8.79 -6.40
C THR A 96 -4.96 7.61 -5.47
N ALA A 97 -5.80 7.80 -4.45
CA ALA A 97 -6.20 6.72 -3.55
C ALA A 97 -6.92 5.58 -4.27
N ILE A 98 -7.81 5.88 -5.24
CA ILE A 98 -8.45 4.86 -6.09
C ILE A 98 -7.39 4.08 -6.87
N ARG A 99 -6.46 4.77 -7.55
CA ARG A 99 -5.38 4.11 -8.32
C ARG A 99 -4.47 3.25 -7.45
N ALA A 100 -4.20 3.66 -6.23
CA ALA A 100 -3.34 2.94 -5.29
C ALA A 100 -4.04 1.79 -4.53
N THR A 101 -5.38 1.68 -4.61
CA THR A 101 -6.16 0.66 -3.87
C THR A 101 -6.99 -0.26 -4.76
N ASP A 102 -6.88 -0.12 -6.07
CA ASP A 102 -7.54 -0.99 -7.03
C ASP A 102 -6.55 -1.40 -8.13
N LYS A 103 -6.30 -2.69 -8.22
CA LYS A 103 -5.28 -3.27 -9.11
C LYS A 103 -5.55 -3.01 -10.59
N TYR A 104 -6.82 -2.88 -11.00
CA TYR A 104 -7.16 -2.52 -12.38
C TYR A 104 -6.69 -1.11 -12.70
N TYR A 105 -7.05 -0.11 -11.87
CA TYR A 105 -6.64 1.27 -12.11
C TYR A 105 -5.13 1.44 -11.97
N MET A 106 -4.51 0.71 -11.05
CA MET A 106 -3.07 0.70 -10.83
C MET A 106 -2.32 0.21 -12.08
N ILE A 107 -2.62 -1.00 -12.55
CA ILE A 107 -1.90 -1.59 -13.70
C ILE A 107 -2.21 -0.85 -15.01
N LYS A 108 -3.42 -0.28 -15.13
CA LYS A 108 -3.78 0.61 -16.23
C LYS A 108 -2.88 1.84 -16.26
N ALA A 109 -2.67 2.52 -15.11
CA ALA A 109 -1.76 3.65 -15.01
C ALA A 109 -0.31 3.25 -15.36
N PHE A 110 0.15 2.07 -14.93
CA PHE A 110 1.46 1.56 -15.31
C PHE A 110 1.60 1.38 -16.83
N LYS A 111 0.58 0.83 -17.49
CA LYS A 111 0.59 0.64 -18.95
C LYS A 111 0.56 1.95 -19.72
N GLU A 112 -0.23 2.92 -19.28
CA GLU A 112 -0.33 4.25 -19.88
C GLU A 112 0.98 5.04 -19.82
N HIS A 113 1.89 4.68 -18.88
CA HIS A 113 3.19 5.33 -18.67
C HIS A 113 4.39 4.42 -19.01
N ASP A 114 4.16 3.33 -19.76
CA ASP A 114 5.19 2.37 -20.18
C ASP A 114 6.02 1.77 -19.02
N ILE A 115 5.41 1.62 -17.85
CA ILE A 115 6.08 1.04 -16.68
C ILE A 115 6.06 -0.50 -16.78
N PRO A 116 7.21 -1.17 -16.57
CA PRO A 116 7.27 -2.62 -16.58
C PRO A 116 6.27 -3.23 -15.60
N SER A 117 5.27 -3.92 -16.12
CA SER A 117 4.18 -4.54 -15.36
C SER A 117 3.68 -5.80 -16.08
N PRO A 118 3.00 -6.74 -15.40
CA PRO A 118 2.48 -7.94 -16.03
C PRO A 118 1.46 -7.61 -17.14
N TRP A 119 1.24 -8.52 -18.09
CA TRP A 119 0.03 -8.47 -18.89
C TRP A 119 -1.17 -8.74 -17.98
N TYR A 120 -2.34 -8.21 -18.32
CA TYR A 120 -3.52 -8.39 -17.49
C TYR A 120 -4.82 -8.41 -18.29
N PHE A 121 -5.85 -9.00 -17.71
CA PHE A 121 -7.24 -8.92 -18.10
C PHE A 121 -8.12 -8.78 -16.86
N THR A 122 -9.22 -8.06 -16.95
CA THR A 122 -10.21 -7.97 -15.88
C THR A 122 -11.52 -8.57 -16.36
N VAL A 123 -12.21 -9.26 -15.45
CA VAL A 123 -13.50 -9.87 -15.69
C VAL A 123 -14.44 -9.63 -14.50
N SER A 124 -15.71 -9.43 -14.80
CA SER A 124 -16.81 -9.26 -13.86
C SER A 124 -17.81 -10.42 -13.87
N SER A 125 -17.63 -11.36 -14.80
CA SER A 125 -18.50 -12.53 -14.95
C SER A 125 -17.74 -13.74 -15.48
N LEU A 126 -18.28 -14.93 -15.21
CA LEU A 126 -17.74 -16.18 -15.74
C LEU A 126 -17.79 -16.21 -17.28
N SER A 127 -18.84 -15.62 -17.89
CA SER A 127 -18.95 -15.54 -19.34
C SER A 127 -17.86 -14.70 -19.99
N GLU A 128 -17.44 -13.61 -19.36
CA GLU A 128 -16.29 -12.81 -19.82
C GLU A 128 -14.99 -13.61 -19.72
N LEU A 129 -14.83 -14.39 -18.64
CA LEU A 129 -13.68 -15.26 -18.45
C LEU A 129 -13.60 -16.35 -19.51
N GLU A 130 -14.73 -17.00 -19.86
CA GLU A 130 -14.81 -17.99 -20.94
C GLU A 130 -14.42 -17.43 -22.31
N ILE A 131 -14.76 -16.16 -22.59
CA ILE A 131 -14.36 -15.50 -23.85
C ILE A 131 -12.86 -15.23 -23.89
N LEU A 132 -12.23 -14.96 -22.73
CA LEU A 132 -10.81 -14.61 -22.65
C LEU A 132 -9.87 -15.81 -22.63
N GLN A 133 -10.36 -17.03 -22.36
CA GLN A 133 -9.52 -18.21 -22.11
C GLN A 133 -8.46 -18.48 -23.20
N ASP A 134 -8.80 -18.27 -24.48
CA ASP A 134 -7.88 -18.49 -25.61
C ASP A 134 -6.78 -17.40 -25.75
N ARG A 135 -6.90 -16.32 -25.00
CA ARG A 135 -5.97 -15.17 -25.02
C ARG A 135 -4.97 -15.21 -23.85
N LEU A 136 -5.20 -16.11 -22.90
CA LEU A 136 -4.39 -16.21 -21.68
C LEU A 136 -3.16 -17.09 -21.90
N SER A 137 -2.08 -16.73 -21.23
CA SER A 137 -0.89 -17.56 -21.12
C SER A 137 -0.81 -18.17 -19.73
N PHE A 138 -0.50 -19.47 -19.65
CA PHE A 138 -0.37 -20.19 -18.38
C PHE A 138 1.10 -20.51 -18.06
N PRO A 139 1.48 -20.57 -16.77
CA PRO A 139 0.65 -20.24 -15.62
C PRO A 139 0.36 -18.72 -15.51
N CYS A 140 -0.75 -18.37 -14.87
CA CYS A 140 -1.14 -16.98 -14.58
C CYS A 140 -1.65 -16.84 -13.14
N ILE A 141 -1.79 -15.62 -12.66
CA ILE A 141 -2.34 -15.29 -11.35
C ILE A 141 -3.76 -14.77 -11.53
N MET A 142 -4.69 -15.27 -10.74
CA MET A 142 -6.04 -14.73 -10.58
C MET A 142 -6.18 -14.14 -9.18
N LYS A 143 -6.71 -12.92 -9.06
CA LYS A 143 -6.92 -12.25 -7.76
C LYS A 143 -8.04 -11.21 -7.84
N PRO A 144 -8.67 -10.82 -6.69
CA PRO A 144 -9.60 -9.70 -6.66
C PRO A 144 -8.86 -8.38 -6.95
N THR A 145 -9.55 -7.40 -7.55
CA THR A 145 -8.95 -6.10 -7.89
C THR A 145 -8.73 -5.21 -6.65
N ASP A 146 -9.52 -5.38 -5.60
CA ASP A 146 -9.69 -4.43 -4.49
C ASP A 146 -9.48 -5.04 -3.09
N ASN A 147 -8.64 -6.08 -3.01
CA ASN A 147 -8.25 -6.70 -1.75
C ASN A 147 -6.72 -6.72 -1.57
N ALA A 148 -6.26 -6.95 -0.33
CA ALA A 148 -4.87 -7.00 0.09
C ALA A 148 -4.57 -8.28 0.89
N GLY A 149 -3.29 -8.52 1.24
CA GLY A 149 -2.87 -9.65 2.07
C GLY A 149 -3.06 -11.02 1.43
N SER A 150 -2.87 -11.13 0.13
CA SER A 150 -2.96 -12.37 -0.66
C SER A 150 -4.32 -13.10 -0.59
N HIS A 151 -5.37 -12.46 -0.05
CA HIS A 151 -6.71 -13.05 0.00
C HIS A 151 -7.32 -13.17 -1.40
N GLY A 152 -7.73 -14.38 -1.77
CA GLY A 152 -8.32 -14.66 -3.08
C GLY A 152 -7.30 -14.75 -4.23
N VAL A 153 -5.99 -14.77 -3.94
CA VAL A 153 -4.93 -14.96 -4.94
C VAL A 153 -4.76 -16.45 -5.25
N VAL A 154 -4.79 -16.82 -6.53
CA VAL A 154 -4.65 -18.19 -7.01
C VAL A 154 -3.67 -18.24 -8.17
N LEU A 155 -2.68 -19.16 -8.09
CA LEU A 155 -1.88 -19.57 -9.25
C LEU A 155 -2.69 -20.57 -10.07
N VAL A 156 -2.86 -20.28 -11.34
CA VAL A 156 -3.67 -21.05 -12.28
C VAL A 156 -2.77 -21.58 -13.40
N SER A 157 -2.80 -22.87 -13.62
CA SER A 157 -1.95 -23.54 -14.62
C SER A 157 -2.72 -24.06 -15.83
N THR A 158 -4.05 -24.14 -15.74
CA THR A 158 -4.92 -24.66 -16.79
C THR A 158 -6.23 -23.87 -16.89
N ILE A 159 -6.88 -23.94 -18.04
CA ILE A 159 -8.22 -23.35 -18.25
C ILE A 159 -9.23 -23.90 -17.24
N LYS A 160 -9.15 -25.19 -16.93
CA LYS A 160 -10.05 -25.80 -15.94
C LYS A 160 -9.87 -25.17 -14.57
N GLU A 161 -8.62 -25.06 -14.09
CA GLU A 161 -8.31 -24.42 -12.80
C GLU A 161 -8.75 -22.94 -12.81
N LEU A 162 -8.62 -22.24 -13.95
CA LEU A 162 -9.05 -20.85 -14.10
C LEU A 162 -10.55 -20.71 -13.80
N LEU A 163 -11.37 -21.55 -14.44
CA LEU A 163 -12.84 -21.52 -14.27
C LEU A 163 -13.24 -21.96 -12.85
N ASP A 164 -12.61 -23.01 -12.33
CA ASP A 164 -12.89 -23.54 -10.98
C ASP A 164 -12.51 -22.53 -9.87
N SER A 165 -11.52 -21.65 -10.11
CA SER A 165 -11.03 -20.68 -9.13
C SER A 165 -11.75 -19.33 -9.16
N TYR A 166 -12.57 -19.06 -10.18
CA TYR A 166 -13.20 -17.74 -10.37
C TYR A 166 -14.05 -17.30 -9.17
N GLU A 167 -14.98 -18.18 -8.76
CA GLU A 167 -15.88 -17.88 -7.63
C GLU A 167 -15.10 -17.70 -6.32
N TYR A 168 -14.02 -18.45 -6.12
CA TYR A 168 -13.15 -18.29 -4.96
C TYR A 168 -12.49 -16.90 -4.94
N SER A 169 -11.92 -16.43 -6.06
CA SER A 169 -11.32 -15.10 -6.12
C SER A 169 -12.40 -14.00 -6.01
N LEU A 170 -13.54 -14.19 -6.66
CA LEU A 170 -14.64 -13.22 -6.69
C LEU A 170 -15.22 -12.94 -5.29
N GLN A 171 -15.35 -13.96 -4.43
CA GLN A 171 -15.90 -13.77 -3.07
C GLN A 171 -15.07 -12.82 -2.20
N TYR A 172 -13.79 -12.60 -2.55
CA TYR A 172 -12.90 -11.65 -1.87
C TYR A 172 -12.92 -10.26 -2.51
N SER A 173 -13.59 -10.07 -3.66
CA SER A 173 -13.74 -8.76 -4.28
C SER A 173 -14.96 -8.03 -3.74
N ARG A 174 -14.78 -6.78 -3.35
CA ARG A 174 -15.87 -5.90 -2.91
C ARG A 174 -16.60 -5.24 -4.09
N GLY A 175 -15.84 -4.93 -5.15
CA GLY A 175 -16.36 -4.35 -6.39
C GLY A 175 -16.86 -5.37 -7.41
N GLY A 176 -16.75 -6.69 -7.12
CA GLY A 176 -17.21 -7.75 -8.01
C GLY A 176 -16.32 -7.97 -9.24
N ASN A 177 -15.06 -7.56 -9.20
CA ASN A 177 -14.12 -7.72 -10.30
C ASN A 177 -12.92 -8.58 -9.90
N VAL A 178 -12.47 -9.41 -10.85
CA VAL A 178 -11.27 -10.23 -10.74
C VAL A 178 -10.29 -9.82 -11.83
N ILE A 179 -9.01 -9.77 -11.50
CA ILE A 179 -7.92 -9.54 -12.45
C ILE A 179 -7.14 -10.84 -12.66
N ILE A 180 -6.80 -11.13 -13.92
CA ILE A 180 -5.90 -12.21 -14.33
C ILE A 180 -4.63 -11.56 -14.84
N GLU A 181 -3.48 -11.97 -14.31
CA GLU A 181 -2.18 -11.37 -14.61
C GLU A 181 -1.13 -12.43 -14.95
N GLU A 182 -0.09 -11.99 -15.65
CA GLU A 182 1.13 -12.76 -15.87
C GLU A 182 1.68 -13.26 -14.52
N TYR A 183 1.98 -14.57 -14.44
CA TYR A 183 2.76 -15.10 -13.32
C TYR A 183 4.23 -14.71 -13.47
N LEU A 184 4.67 -13.75 -12.69
CA LEU A 184 6.07 -13.30 -12.67
C LEU A 184 6.93 -14.27 -11.87
N GLN A 185 8.13 -14.56 -12.37
CA GLN A 185 9.12 -15.39 -11.71
C GLN A 185 10.41 -14.61 -11.47
N GLY A 186 10.94 -14.72 -10.26
CA GLY A 186 12.14 -14.00 -9.86
C GLY A 186 12.27 -13.88 -8.34
N GLN A 187 13.04 -12.90 -7.91
CA GLN A 187 13.13 -12.53 -6.50
C GLN A 187 12.25 -11.31 -6.24
N GLU A 188 11.47 -11.37 -5.17
CA GLU A 188 10.60 -10.28 -4.77
C GLU A 188 11.36 -9.29 -3.90
N VAL A 189 11.14 -8.00 -4.18
CA VAL A 189 11.67 -6.89 -3.38
C VAL A 189 10.57 -5.88 -3.10
N SER A 190 10.70 -5.16 -2.00
CA SER A 190 9.91 -3.95 -1.75
C SER A 190 10.80 -2.72 -1.64
N VAL A 191 10.22 -1.55 -1.89
CA VAL A 191 10.89 -0.26 -1.82
C VAL A 191 10.05 0.68 -0.97
N GLU A 192 10.66 1.18 0.09
CA GLU A 192 10.04 2.17 0.96
C GLU A 192 10.37 3.57 0.47
N VAL A 193 9.33 4.35 0.25
CA VAL A 193 9.41 5.67 -0.38
C VAL A 193 8.74 6.71 0.51
N MET A 194 9.30 7.92 0.50
CA MET A 194 8.65 9.13 1.00
C MET A 194 8.57 10.15 -0.14
N VAL A 195 7.38 10.66 -0.42
CA VAL A 195 7.17 11.72 -1.39
C VAL A 195 6.94 13.04 -0.66
N ILE A 196 7.72 14.05 -0.99
CA ILE A 196 7.66 15.39 -0.37
C ILE A 196 7.60 16.41 -1.50
N ASP A 197 6.52 17.18 -1.57
CA ASP A 197 6.33 18.22 -2.60
C ASP A 197 6.50 17.67 -4.04
N GLY A 198 6.07 16.43 -4.29
CA GLY A 198 6.22 15.73 -5.57
C GLY A 198 7.59 15.11 -5.84
N GLU A 199 8.58 15.34 -4.98
CA GLU A 199 9.89 14.70 -5.07
C GLU A 199 9.87 13.31 -4.42
N VAL A 200 10.32 12.30 -5.16
CA VAL A 200 10.31 10.88 -4.74
C VAL A 200 11.63 10.53 -4.07
N HIS A 201 11.62 10.31 -2.76
CA HIS A 201 12.77 9.90 -1.98
C HIS A 201 12.69 8.41 -1.66
N ILE A 202 13.59 7.62 -2.21
CA ILE A 202 13.71 6.19 -1.89
C ILE A 202 14.52 6.07 -0.60
N LEU A 203 13.88 5.53 0.44
CA LEU A 203 14.49 5.39 1.77
C LEU A 203 15.28 4.10 1.88
N GLN A 204 14.71 2.97 1.43
CA GLN A 204 15.36 1.66 1.49
C GLN A 204 14.75 0.69 0.49
N ILE A 205 15.56 -0.30 0.09
CA ILE A 205 15.13 -1.47 -0.68
C ILE A 205 15.24 -2.69 0.22
N THR A 206 14.19 -3.51 0.24
CA THR A 206 14.04 -4.69 1.12
C THR A 206 14.01 -5.95 0.26
N ASP A 207 14.82 -6.94 0.58
CA ASP A 207 14.68 -8.26 0.01
C ASP A 207 13.56 -9.01 0.75
N LYS A 208 12.62 -9.59 0.00
CA LYS A 208 11.51 -10.37 0.54
C LYS A 208 11.78 -11.85 0.41
N LEU A 209 11.62 -12.58 1.50
CA LEU A 209 11.61 -14.04 1.51
C LEU A 209 10.16 -14.50 1.56
N THR A 210 9.71 -15.19 0.51
CA THR A 210 8.36 -15.74 0.40
C THR A 210 8.38 -17.24 0.21
N THR A 211 7.28 -17.91 0.53
CA THR A 211 7.13 -19.36 0.22
C THR A 211 7.02 -19.61 -1.28
N GLY A 212 6.74 -18.58 -2.08
CA GLY A 212 6.34 -18.74 -3.48
C GLY A 212 4.98 -19.43 -3.61
N ALA A 213 4.68 -19.89 -4.84
CA ALA A 213 3.44 -20.60 -5.14
C ALA A 213 3.35 -21.92 -4.33
N PRO A 214 2.16 -22.37 -3.96
CA PRO A 214 0.85 -21.75 -4.25
C PRO A 214 0.39 -20.73 -3.20
N TYR A 215 1.11 -20.55 -2.09
CA TYR A 215 0.60 -19.81 -0.92
C TYR A 215 1.02 -18.35 -0.87
N PHE A 216 2.15 -17.96 -1.49
CA PHE A 216 2.69 -16.59 -1.51
C PHE A 216 2.79 -15.93 -0.13
N VAL A 217 3.14 -16.72 0.91
CA VAL A 217 3.27 -16.24 2.27
C VAL A 217 4.62 -15.56 2.46
N GLU A 218 4.62 -14.37 3.04
CA GLU A 218 5.83 -13.67 3.43
C GLU A 218 6.44 -14.33 4.66
N MET A 219 7.71 -14.72 4.56
CA MET A 219 8.46 -15.44 5.59
C MET A 219 9.49 -14.56 6.29
N GLY A 220 9.88 -13.46 5.67
CA GLY A 220 10.85 -12.54 6.26
C GLY A 220 11.31 -11.45 5.30
N HIS A 221 11.97 -10.46 5.88
CA HIS A 221 12.48 -9.26 5.21
C HIS A 221 13.93 -9.02 5.61
N SER A 222 14.75 -8.57 4.67
CA SER A 222 16.16 -8.20 4.92
C SER A 222 16.47 -6.81 4.37
N GLN A 223 17.07 -5.96 5.20
CA GLN A 223 17.55 -4.62 4.85
C GLN A 223 18.97 -4.40 5.33
N PRO A 224 19.84 -3.70 4.56
CA PRO A 224 19.62 -3.31 3.18
C PRO A 224 19.56 -4.50 2.25
N SER A 225 18.98 -4.31 1.04
CA SER A 225 18.96 -5.35 0.00
C SER A 225 20.39 -5.74 -0.41
N CYS A 226 20.59 -7.03 -0.74
CA CYS A 226 21.89 -7.57 -1.12
C CYS A 226 22.22 -7.44 -2.63
N HIS A 227 21.34 -6.83 -3.41
CA HIS A 227 21.52 -6.70 -4.85
C HIS A 227 22.64 -5.71 -5.23
N SER A 228 23.10 -5.80 -6.47
CA SER A 228 24.14 -4.91 -7.00
C SER A 228 23.63 -3.50 -7.30
N GLU A 229 24.52 -2.51 -7.35
CA GLU A 229 24.19 -1.12 -7.68
C GLU A 229 23.46 -1.00 -9.03
N SER A 230 23.84 -1.81 -10.03
CA SER A 230 23.18 -1.82 -11.33
C SER A 230 21.71 -2.28 -11.26
N VAL A 231 21.38 -3.15 -10.34
CA VAL A 231 19.99 -3.56 -10.05
C VAL A 231 19.28 -2.45 -9.29
N PHE A 232 19.93 -1.85 -8.31
CA PHE A 232 19.37 -0.71 -7.57
C PHE A 232 18.98 0.46 -8.47
N LEU A 233 19.83 0.82 -9.45
CA LEU A 233 19.50 1.89 -10.39
C LEU A 233 18.23 1.59 -11.19
N LYS A 234 18.02 0.35 -11.62
CA LYS A 234 16.80 -0.06 -12.32
C LYS A 234 15.56 -0.04 -11.41
N ILE A 235 15.70 -0.57 -10.18
CA ILE A 235 14.62 -0.52 -9.18
C ILE A 235 14.21 0.93 -8.92
N ARG A 236 15.18 1.82 -8.67
CA ARG A 236 14.95 3.26 -8.44
C ARG A 236 14.19 3.91 -9.58
N GLN A 237 14.59 3.65 -10.81
CA GLN A 237 13.94 4.22 -12.00
C GLN A 237 12.48 3.77 -12.10
N VAL A 238 12.22 2.46 -11.97
CA VAL A 238 10.85 1.91 -12.04
C VAL A 238 10.01 2.44 -10.88
N THR A 239 10.56 2.50 -9.66
CA THR A 239 9.88 3.05 -8.48
C THR A 239 9.43 4.49 -8.69
N ILE A 240 10.35 5.37 -9.12
CA ILE A 240 10.03 6.80 -9.33
C ILE A 240 8.92 6.94 -10.37
N SER A 241 9.06 6.24 -11.51
CA SER A 241 8.05 6.29 -12.57
C SER A 241 6.68 5.76 -12.11
N ALA A 242 6.66 4.66 -11.34
CA ALA A 242 5.42 4.08 -10.82
C ALA A 242 4.71 5.00 -9.83
N VAL A 243 5.44 5.58 -8.88
CA VAL A 243 4.91 6.53 -7.88
C VAL A 243 4.31 7.76 -8.58
N GLN A 244 5.00 8.29 -9.60
CA GLN A 244 4.51 9.42 -10.40
C GLN A 244 3.27 9.06 -11.24
N ALA A 245 3.23 7.88 -11.87
CA ALA A 245 2.10 7.43 -12.68
C ALA A 245 0.81 7.23 -11.86
N ILE A 246 0.94 6.76 -10.62
CA ILE A 246 -0.20 6.67 -9.68
C ILE A 246 -0.66 8.06 -9.25
N GLY A 247 0.24 9.05 -9.25
CA GLY A 247 -0.05 10.43 -8.87
C GLY A 247 0.19 10.72 -7.39
N ILE A 248 1.07 9.95 -6.73
CA ILE A 248 1.44 10.21 -5.34
C ILE A 248 2.36 11.43 -5.32
N ASN A 249 1.88 12.54 -4.79
CA ASN A 249 2.59 13.82 -4.70
C ASN A 249 3.05 14.14 -3.27
N MET A 250 2.58 13.41 -2.28
CA MET A 250 2.99 13.52 -0.88
C MET A 250 2.69 12.25 -0.09
N GLY A 251 3.45 12.02 0.96
CA GLY A 251 3.26 10.89 1.87
C GLY A 251 4.12 9.67 1.53
N PRO A 252 3.95 8.59 2.30
CA PRO A 252 4.68 7.35 2.09
C PRO A 252 4.13 6.55 0.92
N ALA A 253 5.00 5.73 0.31
CA ALA A 253 4.59 4.67 -0.59
C ALA A 253 5.40 3.39 -0.32
N HIS A 254 4.73 2.26 -0.45
CA HIS A 254 5.31 0.93 -0.40
C HIS A 254 5.16 0.29 -1.77
N VAL A 255 6.27 -0.04 -2.41
CA VAL A 255 6.31 -0.48 -3.81
C VAL A 255 6.85 -1.90 -3.87
N GLU A 256 6.11 -2.81 -4.49
CA GLU A 256 6.49 -4.21 -4.62
C GLU A 256 6.83 -4.56 -6.06
N MET A 257 7.95 -5.26 -6.26
CA MET A 257 8.45 -5.64 -7.57
C MET A 257 8.97 -7.07 -7.59
N MET A 258 8.87 -7.71 -8.75
CA MET A 258 9.57 -8.95 -9.06
C MET A 258 10.81 -8.63 -9.89
N LEU A 259 11.98 -9.06 -9.44
CA LEU A 259 13.24 -9.00 -10.19
C LEU A 259 13.29 -10.19 -11.16
N THR A 260 12.82 -9.97 -12.36
CA THR A 260 12.75 -11.01 -13.42
C THR A 260 13.99 -10.96 -14.33
N THR A 261 14.07 -11.90 -15.27
CA THR A 261 15.09 -11.85 -16.34
C THR A 261 14.96 -10.63 -17.26
N ARG A 262 13.78 -9.98 -17.28
CA ARG A 262 13.52 -8.71 -18.01
C ARG A 262 13.93 -7.48 -17.20
N GLY A 263 14.31 -7.64 -15.93
CA GLY A 263 14.55 -6.58 -14.95
C GLY A 263 13.41 -6.46 -13.94
N PRO A 264 13.36 -5.35 -13.17
CA PRO A 264 12.28 -5.11 -12.21
C PRO A 264 10.94 -4.93 -12.93
N VAL A 265 9.91 -5.64 -12.45
CA VAL A 265 8.53 -5.59 -12.94
C VAL A 265 7.62 -5.34 -11.75
N MET A 266 6.72 -4.37 -11.85
CA MET A 266 5.78 -4.01 -10.78
C MET A 266 4.84 -5.17 -10.43
N ILE A 267 4.64 -5.39 -9.14
CA ILE A 267 3.59 -6.26 -8.58
C ILE A 267 2.45 -5.39 -8.07
N GLU A 268 2.75 -4.50 -7.13
CA GLU A 268 1.76 -3.66 -6.45
C GLU A 268 2.42 -2.39 -5.90
N LEU A 269 1.61 -1.36 -5.64
CA LEU A 269 2.04 -0.14 -4.98
C LEU A 269 0.92 0.35 -4.06
N GLY A 270 1.24 0.51 -2.77
CA GLY A 270 0.34 1.14 -1.80
C GLY A 270 0.79 2.57 -1.50
N ALA A 271 -0.14 3.53 -1.51
CA ALA A 271 0.12 4.92 -1.09
C ALA A 271 0.11 5.05 0.44
N ARG A 272 0.83 4.18 1.09
CA ARG A 272 0.92 4.04 2.56
C ARG A 272 2.24 3.40 2.94
N MET A 273 2.57 3.40 4.22
CA MET A 273 3.73 2.69 4.74
C MET A 273 3.59 1.16 4.62
N GLY A 274 4.69 0.47 4.37
CA GLY A 274 4.73 -0.99 4.41
C GLY A 274 4.36 -1.55 5.79
N GLY A 275 3.77 -2.75 5.80
CA GLY A 275 3.47 -3.51 7.01
C GLY A 275 4.66 -4.30 7.55
N ASP A 276 4.39 -5.39 8.25
CA ASP A 276 5.35 -6.41 8.71
C ASP A 276 6.60 -5.88 9.41
N ASN A 277 6.41 -4.79 10.16
CA ASN A 277 7.48 -4.06 10.85
C ASN A 277 8.57 -3.45 9.93
N ILE A 278 8.37 -3.46 8.61
CA ILE A 278 9.33 -2.88 7.67
C ILE A 278 9.56 -1.40 7.99
N THR A 279 8.48 -0.61 8.01
CA THR A 279 8.59 0.85 8.20
C THR A 279 8.71 1.29 9.65
N THR A 280 8.22 0.49 10.59
CA THR A 280 8.25 0.81 12.02
C THR A 280 9.54 0.38 12.72
N HIS A 281 10.23 -0.64 12.19
CA HIS A 281 11.45 -1.21 12.82
C HIS A 281 12.62 -1.28 11.85
N LEU A 282 12.48 -1.93 10.67
CA LEU A 282 13.62 -2.16 9.79
C LEU A 282 14.17 -0.87 9.19
N ILE A 283 13.31 0.06 8.73
CA ILE A 283 13.75 1.36 8.21
C ILE A 283 14.51 2.16 9.27
N PRO A 284 14.00 2.37 10.49
CA PRO A 284 14.79 3.06 11.53
C PRO A 284 16.12 2.38 11.85
N LEU A 285 16.16 1.05 11.90
CA LEU A 285 17.38 0.31 12.19
C LEU A 285 18.41 0.39 11.05
N SER A 286 17.98 0.38 9.79
CA SER A 286 18.88 0.37 8.62
C SER A 286 19.28 1.75 8.13
N THR A 287 18.49 2.78 8.41
CA THR A 287 18.71 4.15 7.88
C THR A 287 18.77 5.24 8.95
N GLY A 288 18.27 4.97 10.17
CA GLY A 288 18.06 5.99 11.19
C GLY A 288 16.85 6.89 10.97
N ILE A 289 16.06 6.68 9.92
CA ILE A 289 14.89 7.50 9.57
C ILE A 289 13.66 6.99 10.33
N ASP A 290 13.02 7.83 11.13
CA ASP A 290 11.70 7.55 11.71
C ASP A 290 10.61 7.87 10.68
N MET A 291 10.24 6.86 9.89
CA MET A 291 9.26 7.00 8.82
C MET A 291 7.86 7.29 9.35
N VAL A 292 7.51 6.81 10.54
CA VAL A 292 6.23 7.09 11.20
C VAL A 292 6.14 8.56 11.57
N GLN A 293 7.18 9.10 12.23
CA GLN A 293 7.25 10.53 12.56
C GLN A 293 7.21 11.40 11.30
N ALA A 294 7.94 10.99 10.24
CA ALA A 294 7.95 11.71 8.97
C ALA A 294 6.55 11.80 8.34
N THR A 295 5.81 10.69 8.35
CA THR A 295 4.43 10.64 7.83
C THR A 295 3.47 11.49 8.66
N ILE A 296 3.58 11.47 9.99
CA ILE A 296 2.78 12.33 10.88
C ILE A 296 3.04 13.81 10.56
N LYS A 297 4.29 14.21 10.38
CA LYS A 297 4.64 15.60 10.02
C LYS A 297 4.01 16.01 8.69
N LEU A 298 4.11 15.16 7.65
CA LEU A 298 3.47 15.44 6.36
C LEU A 298 1.96 15.59 6.50
N ALA A 299 1.30 14.71 7.24
CA ALA A 299 -0.15 14.80 7.48
C ALA A 299 -0.55 16.10 8.19
N LEU A 300 0.35 16.71 8.95
CA LEU A 300 0.16 18.01 9.63
C LEU A 300 0.65 19.21 8.81
N GLY A 301 1.05 19.02 7.55
CA GLY A 301 1.61 20.05 6.67
C GLY A 301 3.01 20.52 7.07
N GLU A 302 3.76 19.70 7.79
CA GLU A 302 5.12 20.00 8.23
C GLU A 302 6.15 19.23 7.40
N LYS A 303 7.28 19.86 7.08
CA LYS A 303 8.37 19.19 6.35
C LYS A 303 9.12 18.24 7.29
N PRO A 304 9.18 16.91 6.97
CA PRO A 304 9.95 15.96 7.76
C PRO A 304 11.45 16.06 7.46
N ASN A 305 12.28 15.59 8.40
CA ASN A 305 13.67 15.25 8.12
C ASN A 305 13.73 13.76 7.75
N ILE A 306 14.25 13.45 6.56
CA ILE A 306 14.45 12.10 6.04
C ILE A 306 15.91 11.87 5.62
N GLU A 307 16.84 12.65 6.17
CA GLU A 307 18.28 12.41 5.97
C GLU A 307 18.70 11.15 6.72
N PRO A 308 19.32 10.17 6.04
CA PRO A 308 19.85 8.99 6.72
C PRO A 308 20.90 9.37 7.77
N MET A 309 20.76 8.84 8.95
CA MET A 309 21.84 8.87 9.93
C MET A 309 22.76 7.65 9.69
N LEU A 310 24.08 7.83 9.87
CA LEU A 310 25.00 6.71 9.81
C LEU A 310 24.63 5.71 10.91
N CYS A 311 23.94 4.64 10.54
CA CYS A 311 23.70 3.53 11.45
C CYS A 311 24.96 2.65 11.44
N CYS A 312 25.71 2.68 12.53
CA CYS A 312 26.75 1.68 12.79
C CYS A 312 26.03 0.37 13.17
N GLY A 313 25.75 -0.48 12.18
CA GLY A 313 25.31 -1.85 12.36
C GLY A 313 26.48 -2.81 12.24
#